data_d3bd6f487c4312ec0274dcb8c79df6b1
#
_entry.id   d3bd6f487c4312ec0274dcb8c79df6b1
#
_cell.length_a   1.000
_cell.length_b   1.000
_cell.length_c   1.000
_cell.angle_alpha   90.00
_cell.angle_beta   90.00
_cell.angle_gamma   90.00
#
_symmetry.space_group_name_H-M   'P 1'
#
loop_
_entity.id
_entity.type
_entity.pdbx_description
1 polymer ?
#
loop_
_entity_poly.entity_id
_entity_poly.type
_entity_poly.pdbx_seq_one_letter_code
_entity_poly.pdbx_strand_id
1 'polypeptide(L)'
;VSADGEEGFPGNLEVEMTYRLDDEVNALNIEYRATTDKATVVNLTNHGFFNLAGIAAPTPTVNDHIVTINADFYTPIDEVSIPTGEIAKVEGTPMDFRTPHTVGERIDDKFQQLVFGAGYDHCYVLNKTESGSLELAATCKDPKSGRLMEVYTTEAGVQLYTGNWLNGFEGAYGATFPARSAICFEAQCF
;
A
#
# COMPACT_ATOMS: atom_id res chain seq x y z
N VAL A 1 20.25 -11.73 -2.19
CA VAL A 1 21.25 -11.04 -3.02
C VAL A 1 20.72 -10.99 -4.43
N SER A 2 20.72 -9.78 -5.05
CA SER A 2 20.49 -9.59 -6.48
C SER A 2 21.86 -9.41 -7.14
N ALA A 3 22.17 -10.23 -8.14
CA ALA A 3 23.48 -10.25 -8.75
C ALA A 3 23.68 -9.08 -9.74
N ASP A 4 24.94 -8.68 -9.97
CA ASP A 4 25.28 -7.65 -10.94
C ASP A 4 24.70 -7.98 -12.33
N GLY A 5 23.88 -7.08 -12.86
CA GLY A 5 23.19 -7.23 -14.16
C GLY A 5 21.85 -7.94 -14.12
N GLU A 6 21.38 -8.43 -12.97
CA GLU A 6 20.03 -8.98 -12.83
C GLU A 6 18.98 -7.90 -13.16
N GLU A 7 18.03 -8.23 -14.06
CA GLU A 7 17.04 -7.31 -14.62
C GLU A 7 17.62 -5.98 -15.18
N GLY A 8 18.92 -5.96 -15.50
CA GLY A 8 19.64 -4.81 -16.03
C GLY A 8 20.20 -3.85 -14.97
N PHE A 9 20.00 -4.11 -13.68
CA PHE A 9 20.52 -3.26 -12.60
C PHE A 9 22.00 -3.57 -12.31
N PRO A 10 22.86 -2.53 -12.14
CA PRO A 10 24.27 -2.73 -11.86
C PRO A 10 24.51 -3.06 -10.37
N GLY A 11 25.58 -3.80 -10.13
CA GLY A 11 26.08 -4.12 -8.80
C GLY A 11 25.43 -5.35 -8.15
N ASN A 12 26.19 -5.94 -7.22
CA ASN A 12 25.65 -6.97 -6.34
C ASN A 12 24.95 -6.26 -5.19
N LEU A 13 23.63 -6.41 -5.09
CA LEU A 13 22.80 -5.83 -4.04
C LEU A 13 22.49 -6.88 -2.99
N GLU A 14 23.00 -6.70 -1.78
CA GLU A 14 22.63 -7.51 -0.61
C GLU A 14 21.52 -6.80 0.16
N VAL A 15 20.40 -7.48 0.36
CA VAL A 15 19.26 -6.97 1.15
C VAL A 15 19.03 -7.88 2.35
N GLU A 16 18.97 -7.27 3.52
CA GLU A 16 18.51 -7.88 4.75
C GLU A 16 17.14 -7.24 5.12
N MET A 17 16.16 -8.08 5.36
CA MET A 17 14.84 -7.66 5.82
C MET A 17 14.57 -8.31 7.17
N THR A 18 14.20 -7.50 8.15
CA THR A 18 13.89 -7.95 9.50
C THR A 18 12.43 -7.69 9.81
N TYR A 19 11.71 -8.76 10.18
CA TYR A 19 10.39 -8.68 10.79
C TYR A 19 10.51 -8.86 12.30
N ARG A 20 10.00 -7.90 13.06
CA ARG A 20 9.96 -7.97 14.52
C ARG A 20 8.53 -7.72 15.00
N LEU A 21 7.97 -8.73 15.68
CA LEU A 21 6.73 -8.57 16.42
C LEU A 21 7.01 -7.95 17.78
N ASP A 22 6.21 -6.98 18.15
CA ASP A 22 6.26 -6.32 19.44
C ASP A 22 4.90 -6.53 20.13
N ASP A 23 4.89 -7.43 21.11
CA ASP A 23 3.67 -7.84 21.81
C ASP A 23 3.18 -6.78 22.80
N GLU A 24 4.05 -5.89 23.27
CA GLU A 24 3.67 -4.85 24.25
C GLU A 24 2.78 -3.78 23.61
N VAL A 25 3.09 -3.45 22.35
CA VAL A 25 2.34 -2.44 21.58
C VAL A 25 1.55 -3.03 20.41
N ASN A 26 1.55 -4.36 20.26
CA ASN A 26 0.88 -5.07 19.17
C ASN A 26 1.28 -4.53 17.80
N ALA A 27 2.58 -4.45 17.54
CA ALA A 27 3.13 -3.91 16.31
C ALA A 27 3.98 -4.92 15.56
N LEU A 28 3.93 -4.85 14.22
CA LEU A 28 4.87 -5.47 13.31
C LEU A 28 5.83 -4.41 12.80
N ASN A 29 7.10 -4.52 13.17
CA ASN A 29 8.17 -3.69 12.65
C ASN A 29 8.82 -4.40 11.45
N ILE A 30 9.02 -3.66 10.37
CA ILE A 30 9.65 -4.13 9.14
C ILE A 30 10.82 -3.20 8.85
N GLU A 31 12.03 -3.75 8.86
CA GLU A 31 13.25 -2.98 8.66
C GLU A 31 14.01 -3.54 7.47
N TYR A 32 14.52 -2.67 6.62
CA TYR A 32 15.33 -3.01 5.47
C TYR A 32 16.74 -2.44 5.62
N ARG A 33 17.72 -3.25 5.28
CA ARG A 33 19.11 -2.84 5.16
C ARG A 33 19.65 -3.36 3.84
N ALA A 34 20.25 -2.49 3.04
CA ALA A 34 20.83 -2.87 1.77
C ALA A 34 22.25 -2.33 1.64
N THR A 35 23.12 -3.12 1.02
CA THR A 35 24.48 -2.74 0.64
C THR A 35 24.75 -3.16 -0.81
N THR A 36 25.57 -2.40 -1.52
CA THR A 36 25.90 -2.71 -2.90
C THR A 36 27.36 -2.33 -3.21
N ASP A 37 27.97 -3.02 -4.16
CA ASP A 37 29.34 -2.74 -4.66
C ASP A 37 29.38 -1.76 -5.83
N LYS A 38 28.21 -1.36 -6.39
CA LYS A 38 28.09 -0.35 -7.44
C LYS A 38 26.89 0.54 -7.20
N ALA A 39 26.90 1.77 -7.72
CA ALA A 39 25.72 2.63 -7.70
C ALA A 39 24.55 1.94 -8.45
N THR A 40 23.43 1.82 -7.79
CA THR A 40 22.22 1.18 -8.34
C THR A 40 20.96 1.80 -7.73
N VAL A 41 19.80 1.45 -8.29
CA VAL A 41 18.51 1.86 -7.78
C VAL A 41 18.02 0.85 -6.73
N VAL A 42 17.51 1.36 -5.60
CA VAL A 42 16.90 0.55 -4.54
C VAL A 42 15.59 1.20 -4.14
N ASN A 43 14.49 0.44 -4.22
CA ASN A 43 13.18 0.83 -3.72
C ASN A 43 12.47 -0.41 -3.18
N LEU A 44 12.57 -0.62 -1.87
CA LEU A 44 12.05 -1.81 -1.20
C LEU A 44 10.73 -1.51 -0.54
N THR A 45 9.79 -2.42 -0.64
CA THR A 45 8.48 -2.32 0.00
C THR A 45 8.03 -3.63 0.61
N ASN A 46 6.98 -3.59 1.42
CA ASN A 46 6.24 -4.76 1.89
C ASN A 46 4.86 -4.78 1.26
N HIS A 47 4.53 -5.85 0.59
CA HIS A 47 3.24 -6.03 -0.10
C HIS A 47 2.33 -6.96 0.71
N GLY A 48 2.13 -6.64 1.98
CA GLY A 48 1.22 -7.39 2.86
C GLY A 48 -0.24 -7.13 2.50
N PHE A 49 -1.01 -8.22 2.36
CA PHE A 49 -2.45 -8.18 2.11
C PHE A 49 -3.21 -8.27 3.44
N PHE A 50 -3.95 -7.23 3.79
CA PHE A 50 -4.69 -7.15 5.05
C PHE A 50 -6.19 -7.19 4.82
N ASN A 51 -6.91 -7.88 5.71
CA ASN A 51 -8.35 -7.77 5.84
C ASN A 51 -8.71 -7.76 7.34
N LEU A 52 -9.07 -6.60 7.86
CA LEU A 52 -9.35 -6.44 9.28
C LEU A 52 -10.68 -7.07 9.71
N ALA A 53 -11.56 -7.41 8.76
CA ALA A 53 -12.73 -8.23 9.04
C ALA A 53 -12.40 -9.71 9.24
N GLY A 54 -11.16 -10.11 8.89
CA GLY A 54 -10.67 -11.48 8.96
C GLY A 54 -10.88 -12.26 7.67
N ILE A 55 -10.31 -13.46 7.64
CA ILE A 55 -10.49 -14.43 6.54
C ILE A 55 -11.57 -15.42 6.95
N ALA A 56 -12.68 -15.44 6.25
CA ALA A 56 -13.77 -16.42 6.39
C ALA A 56 -14.16 -16.88 4.98
N ALA A 57 -14.88 -17.97 4.85
CA ALA A 57 -15.38 -18.44 3.57
C ALA A 57 -16.88 -18.09 3.42
N PRO A 58 -17.28 -17.18 2.52
CA PRO A 58 -16.44 -16.35 1.64
C PRO A 58 -15.71 -15.24 2.40
N THR A 59 -14.50 -14.89 1.95
CA THR A 59 -13.75 -13.78 2.52
C THR A 59 -14.46 -12.47 2.21
N PRO A 60 -14.77 -11.65 3.23
CA PRO A 60 -15.44 -10.37 3.00
C PRO A 60 -14.55 -9.40 2.22
N THR A 61 -15.17 -8.48 1.47
CA THR A 61 -14.43 -7.40 0.83
C THR A 61 -14.00 -6.35 1.86
N VAL A 62 -13.00 -5.54 1.50
CA VAL A 62 -12.54 -4.40 2.32
C VAL A 62 -13.32 -3.11 2.05
N ASN A 63 -14.42 -3.19 1.30
CA ASN A 63 -15.19 -2.02 0.91
C ASN A 63 -15.73 -1.21 2.12
N ASP A 64 -16.05 -1.90 3.21
CA ASP A 64 -16.53 -1.26 4.45
C ASP A 64 -15.38 -0.71 5.32
N HIS A 65 -14.12 -1.01 5.00
CA HIS A 65 -12.98 -0.49 5.76
C HIS A 65 -12.88 1.03 5.59
N ILE A 66 -12.67 1.72 6.70
CA ILE A 66 -12.51 3.17 6.75
C ILE A 66 -11.03 3.48 6.70
N VAL A 67 -10.62 4.28 5.73
CA VAL A 67 -9.23 4.65 5.48
C VAL A 67 -9.02 6.14 5.66
N THR A 68 -7.88 6.52 6.23
CA THR A 68 -7.30 7.87 6.12
C THR A 68 -5.87 7.76 5.62
N ILE A 69 -5.41 8.75 4.84
CA ILE A 69 -4.02 8.85 4.36
C ILE A 69 -3.56 10.28 4.54
N ASN A 70 -2.40 10.46 5.17
CA ASN A 70 -1.79 11.76 5.38
C ASN A 70 -1.03 12.24 4.13
N ALA A 71 -1.78 12.58 3.08
CA ALA A 71 -1.23 13.00 1.79
C ALA A 71 -2.14 14.00 1.09
N ASP A 72 -1.58 15.09 0.59
CA ASP A 72 -2.28 16.08 -0.23
C ASP A 72 -2.17 15.79 -1.73
N PHE A 73 -1.28 14.86 -2.11
CA PHE A 73 -0.99 14.52 -3.49
C PHE A 73 -0.86 13.01 -3.69
N TYR A 74 -0.98 12.59 -4.93
CA TYR A 74 -0.74 11.22 -5.38
C TYR A 74 -0.06 11.24 -6.76
N THR A 75 0.49 10.11 -7.20
CA THR A 75 1.07 9.95 -8.53
C THR A 75 0.05 9.32 -9.48
N PRO A 76 -0.45 10.05 -10.50
CA PRO A 76 -1.34 9.48 -11.51
C PRO A 76 -0.65 8.39 -12.34
N ILE A 77 -1.46 7.43 -12.78
CA ILE A 77 -1.05 6.34 -13.66
C ILE A 77 -1.68 6.49 -15.05
N ASP A 78 -1.09 5.86 -16.03
CA ASP A 78 -1.65 5.68 -17.37
C ASP A 78 -2.56 4.44 -17.45
N GLU A 79 -3.06 4.14 -18.65
CA GLU A 79 -3.99 3.03 -18.91
C GLU A 79 -3.40 1.63 -18.68
N VAL A 80 -2.07 1.53 -18.56
CA VAL A 80 -1.35 0.30 -18.25
C VAL A 80 -0.74 0.31 -16.84
N SER A 81 -1.25 1.20 -15.97
CA SER A 81 -0.89 1.34 -14.57
C SER A 81 0.55 1.80 -14.30
N ILE A 82 1.17 2.50 -15.27
CA ILE A 82 2.51 3.07 -15.09
C ILE A 82 2.38 4.53 -14.61
N PRO A 83 3.12 4.96 -13.58
CA PRO A 83 3.15 6.35 -13.16
C PRO A 83 3.58 7.29 -14.28
N THR A 84 2.83 8.39 -14.48
CA THR A 84 3.06 9.35 -15.57
C THR A 84 4.19 10.34 -15.31
N GLY A 85 4.69 10.39 -14.06
CA GLY A 85 5.63 11.41 -13.59
C GLY A 85 4.95 12.68 -13.08
N GLU A 86 3.63 12.78 -13.17
CA GLU A 86 2.85 13.86 -12.58
C GLU A 86 2.65 13.63 -11.06
N ILE A 87 2.53 14.73 -10.31
CA ILE A 87 2.08 14.75 -8.92
C ILE A 87 0.78 15.58 -8.87
N ALA A 88 -0.33 14.91 -8.67
CA ALA A 88 -1.66 15.51 -8.71
C ALA A 88 -2.25 15.67 -7.30
N LYS A 89 -3.09 16.70 -7.10
CA LYS A 89 -3.79 16.89 -5.83
C LYS A 89 -4.89 15.86 -5.63
N VAL A 90 -5.03 15.39 -4.39
CA VAL A 90 -6.17 14.55 -4.01
C VAL A 90 -7.47 15.35 -3.84
N GLU A 91 -7.37 16.64 -3.50
CA GLU A 91 -8.49 17.52 -3.17
C GLU A 91 -9.54 17.57 -4.27
N GLY A 92 -10.79 17.34 -3.90
CA GLY A 92 -11.93 17.36 -4.83
C GLY A 92 -12.01 16.14 -5.76
N THR A 93 -11.23 15.10 -5.50
CA THR A 93 -11.23 13.85 -6.26
C THR A 93 -11.61 12.66 -5.38
N PRO A 94 -12.00 11.50 -5.97
CA PRO A 94 -12.20 10.27 -5.20
C PRO A 94 -10.94 9.75 -4.50
N MET A 95 -9.75 10.27 -4.85
CA MET A 95 -8.48 9.92 -4.21
C MET A 95 -8.29 10.60 -2.85
N ASP A 96 -9.18 11.50 -2.41
CA ASP A 96 -9.03 12.26 -1.17
C ASP A 96 -9.39 11.42 0.06
N PHE A 97 -8.38 10.88 0.73
CA PHE A 97 -8.46 10.18 2.02
C PHE A 97 -7.88 10.99 3.19
N ARG A 98 -7.75 12.30 3.06
CA ARG A 98 -7.30 13.16 4.17
C ARG A 98 -8.28 13.16 5.35
N THR A 99 -9.54 12.85 5.08
CA THR A 99 -10.58 12.55 6.08
C THR A 99 -11.05 11.12 5.94
N PRO A 100 -11.64 10.52 7.00
CA PRO A 100 -12.08 9.13 6.96
C PRO A 100 -13.15 8.87 5.88
N HIS A 101 -12.89 7.93 4.98
CA HIS A 101 -13.82 7.44 3.98
C HIS A 101 -13.80 5.91 3.91
N THR A 102 -14.94 5.30 3.64
CA THR A 102 -14.94 3.87 3.34
C THR A 102 -14.33 3.62 1.96
N VAL A 103 -13.61 2.51 1.81
CA VAL A 103 -12.99 2.12 0.53
C VAL A 103 -14.04 2.04 -0.57
N GLY A 104 -15.19 1.42 -0.29
CA GLY A 104 -16.26 1.19 -1.26
C GLY A 104 -17.07 2.42 -1.64
N GLU A 105 -16.93 3.54 -0.91
CA GLU A 105 -17.76 4.74 -1.11
C GLU A 105 -17.62 5.32 -2.52
N ARG A 106 -16.38 5.33 -3.05
CA ARG A 106 -16.04 6.01 -4.30
C ARG A 106 -15.23 5.14 -5.26
N ILE A 107 -14.91 3.90 -4.90
CA ILE A 107 -14.00 3.03 -5.66
C ILE A 107 -14.51 2.74 -7.09
N ASP A 108 -15.81 2.82 -7.32
CA ASP A 108 -16.45 2.59 -8.62
C ASP A 108 -16.81 3.89 -9.37
N ASP A 109 -16.35 5.04 -8.88
CA ASP A 109 -16.54 6.31 -9.55
C ASP A 109 -15.90 6.31 -10.95
N LYS A 110 -16.54 7.01 -11.89
CA LYS A 110 -16.02 7.16 -13.26
C LYS A 110 -14.86 8.17 -13.33
N PHE A 111 -14.02 8.15 -12.34
CA PHE A 111 -12.79 8.92 -12.30
C PHE A 111 -11.70 8.14 -13.05
N GLN A 112 -11.02 8.78 -13.98
CA GLN A 112 -10.08 8.11 -14.90
C GLN A 112 -9.06 7.22 -14.17
N GLN A 113 -8.52 7.68 -13.06
CA GLN A 113 -7.52 6.94 -12.30
C GLN A 113 -8.10 5.65 -11.69
N LEU A 114 -9.31 5.70 -11.15
CA LEU A 114 -9.99 4.50 -10.64
C LEU A 114 -10.36 3.52 -11.77
N VAL A 115 -10.64 4.05 -12.95
CA VAL A 115 -10.87 3.20 -14.15
C VAL A 115 -9.58 2.49 -14.55
N PHE A 116 -8.46 3.19 -14.58
CA PHE A 116 -7.15 2.62 -14.93
C PHE A 116 -6.68 1.57 -13.92
N GLY A 117 -6.77 1.85 -12.62
CA GLY A 117 -6.39 0.93 -11.55
C GLY A 117 -7.42 -0.16 -11.24
N ALA A 118 -8.59 -0.16 -11.92
CA ALA A 118 -9.76 -0.99 -11.57
C ALA A 118 -10.20 -0.82 -10.09
N GLY A 119 -9.92 0.32 -9.50
CA GLY A 119 -10.04 0.70 -8.11
C GLY A 119 -8.83 1.50 -7.65
N TYR A 120 -8.54 1.49 -6.34
CA TYR A 120 -7.34 2.13 -5.84
C TYR A 120 -6.13 1.24 -6.08
N ASP A 121 -5.12 1.80 -6.74
CA ASP A 121 -3.80 1.21 -6.97
C ASP A 121 -2.82 2.35 -7.31
N HIS A 122 -2.60 3.24 -6.32
CA HIS A 122 -1.90 4.50 -6.54
C HIS A 122 -0.98 4.82 -5.37
N CYS A 123 0.17 5.44 -5.68
CA CYS A 123 1.10 5.94 -4.68
C CYS A 123 0.68 7.34 -4.21
N TYR A 124 0.52 7.49 -2.91
CA TYR A 124 0.23 8.74 -2.23
C TYR A 124 1.54 9.39 -1.77
N VAL A 125 1.69 10.67 -2.04
CA VAL A 125 2.82 11.48 -1.61
C VAL A 125 2.58 11.96 -0.20
N LEU A 126 3.29 11.40 0.76
CA LEU A 126 3.04 11.63 2.19
C LEU A 126 3.46 13.03 2.63
N ASN A 127 2.63 13.64 3.48
CA ASN A 127 2.93 14.91 4.16
C ASN A 127 3.91 14.64 5.30
N LYS A 128 5.22 14.63 5.00
CA LYS A 128 6.28 14.43 5.99
C LYS A 128 6.71 15.75 6.59
N THR A 129 6.91 15.78 7.91
CA THR A 129 7.50 16.94 8.60
C THR A 129 9.00 16.99 8.41
N GLU A 130 9.64 15.82 8.34
CA GLU A 130 11.07 15.66 8.09
C GLU A 130 11.30 14.43 7.22
N SER A 131 12.19 14.56 6.23
CA SER A 131 12.55 13.45 5.35
C SER A 131 13.18 12.31 6.14
N GLY A 132 12.67 11.09 5.97
CA GLY A 132 13.18 9.89 6.65
C GLY A 132 12.70 9.72 8.09
N SER A 133 11.88 10.63 8.64
CA SER A 133 11.28 10.45 9.97
C SER A 133 10.19 9.38 9.94
N LEU A 134 10.09 8.61 11.02
CA LEU A 134 9.00 7.62 11.19
C LEU A 134 7.72 8.36 11.59
N GLU A 135 6.77 8.47 10.67
CA GLU A 135 5.53 9.21 10.85
C GLU A 135 4.31 8.40 10.39
N LEU A 136 3.15 8.74 10.96
CA LEU A 136 1.87 8.13 10.57
C LEU A 136 1.54 8.48 9.11
N ALA A 137 1.49 7.47 8.26
CA ALA A 137 1.13 7.57 6.85
C ALA A 137 -0.36 7.36 6.62
N ALA A 138 -0.92 6.32 7.23
CA ALA A 138 -2.30 5.92 6.99
C ALA A 138 -2.92 5.22 8.20
N THR A 139 -4.25 5.22 8.25
CA THR A 139 -5.03 4.37 9.16
C THR A 139 -6.03 3.56 8.37
N CYS A 140 -6.32 2.35 8.83
CA CYS A 140 -7.37 1.50 8.29
C CYS A 140 -8.15 0.86 9.43
N LYS A 141 -9.49 0.99 9.40
CA LYS A 141 -10.36 0.45 10.45
C LYS A 141 -11.49 -0.39 9.85
N ASP A 142 -11.69 -1.58 10.37
CA ASP A 142 -12.94 -2.30 10.14
C ASP A 142 -13.98 -1.90 11.20
N PRO A 143 -15.11 -1.27 10.80
CA PRO A 143 -16.10 -0.79 11.74
C PRO A 143 -16.85 -1.93 12.46
N LYS A 144 -16.91 -3.14 11.89
CA LYS A 144 -17.63 -4.29 12.44
C LYS A 144 -16.84 -4.99 13.53
N SER A 145 -15.57 -5.29 13.28
CA SER A 145 -14.70 -5.93 14.28
C SER A 145 -14.10 -4.93 15.28
N GLY A 146 -14.06 -3.64 14.92
CA GLY A 146 -13.39 -2.59 15.66
C GLY A 146 -11.88 -2.59 15.55
N ARG A 147 -11.29 -3.50 14.75
CA ARG A 147 -9.83 -3.54 14.53
C ARG A 147 -9.38 -2.28 13.80
N LEU A 148 -8.30 -1.70 14.29
CA LEU A 148 -7.61 -0.54 13.72
C LEU A 148 -6.18 -0.92 13.39
N MET A 149 -5.73 -0.60 12.21
CA MET A 149 -4.34 -0.65 11.79
C MET A 149 -3.84 0.76 11.54
N GLU A 150 -2.70 1.08 12.10
CA GLU A 150 -1.96 2.31 11.85
C GLU A 150 -0.67 1.96 11.10
N VAL A 151 -0.39 2.69 10.04
CA VAL A 151 0.78 2.49 9.18
C VAL A 151 1.74 3.65 9.38
N TYR A 152 2.89 3.37 9.93
CA TYR A 152 3.99 4.32 10.09
C TYR A 152 5.10 3.98 9.11
N THR A 153 5.73 4.99 8.53
CA THR A 153 6.85 4.76 7.61
C THR A 153 7.87 5.89 7.63
N THR A 154 9.10 5.55 7.28
CA THR A 154 10.17 6.51 6.98
C THR A 154 10.15 6.96 5.52
N GLU A 155 9.40 6.25 4.65
CA GLU A 155 9.35 6.50 3.22
C GLU A 155 8.54 7.74 2.84
N ALA A 156 8.79 8.27 1.64
CA ALA A 156 8.15 9.46 1.10
C ALA A 156 6.74 9.20 0.57
N GLY A 157 6.41 7.97 0.24
CA GLY A 157 5.12 7.59 -0.32
C GLY A 157 4.57 6.29 0.25
N VAL A 158 3.28 6.08 0.02
CA VAL A 158 2.61 4.82 0.31
C VAL A 158 1.65 4.47 -0.83
N GLN A 159 1.82 3.30 -1.42
CA GLN A 159 0.85 2.73 -2.36
C GLN A 159 -0.37 2.25 -1.57
N LEU A 160 -1.56 2.68 -1.99
CA LEU A 160 -2.82 2.08 -1.59
C LEU A 160 -3.28 1.15 -2.70
N TYR A 161 -3.33 -0.15 -2.41
CA TYR A 161 -3.87 -1.15 -3.33
C TYR A 161 -5.04 -1.90 -2.67
N THR A 162 -6.16 -1.99 -3.34
CA THR A 162 -7.40 -2.56 -2.78
C THR A 162 -7.71 -3.97 -3.27
N GLY A 163 -6.69 -4.72 -3.70
CA GLY A 163 -6.85 -6.12 -4.11
C GLY A 163 -7.73 -6.29 -5.34
N ASN A 164 -7.72 -5.32 -6.26
CA ASN A 164 -8.62 -5.25 -7.42
C ASN A 164 -8.48 -6.47 -8.36
N TRP A 165 -7.29 -7.06 -8.43
CA TRP A 165 -6.95 -8.18 -9.30
C TRP A 165 -6.97 -9.55 -8.59
N LEU A 166 -7.36 -9.60 -7.32
CA LEU A 166 -7.64 -10.87 -6.65
C LEU A 166 -8.87 -11.50 -7.33
N ASN A 167 -8.71 -12.71 -7.84
CA ASN A 167 -9.76 -13.34 -8.65
C ASN A 167 -10.04 -14.76 -8.17
N GLY A 168 -10.63 -14.87 -6.97
CA GLY A 168 -11.00 -16.17 -6.41
C GLY A 168 -9.80 -17.03 -6.02
N PHE A 169 -8.70 -16.40 -5.69
CA PHE A 169 -7.47 -17.06 -5.24
C PHE A 169 -7.76 -17.95 -4.03
N GLU A 170 -7.34 -19.21 -4.07
CA GLU A 170 -7.43 -20.09 -2.92
C GLU A 170 -6.27 -19.82 -1.96
N GLY A 171 -6.58 -19.61 -0.70
CA GLY A 171 -5.62 -19.35 0.35
C GLY A 171 -5.68 -20.35 1.49
N ALA A 172 -5.07 -19.99 2.60
CA ALA A 172 -5.06 -20.83 3.80
C ALA A 172 -6.47 -21.09 4.32
N TYR A 173 -6.66 -22.24 4.96
CA TYR A 173 -7.91 -22.65 5.61
C TYR A 173 -9.12 -22.76 4.68
N GLY A 174 -8.90 -22.99 3.39
CA GLY A 174 -9.97 -23.08 2.39
C GLY A 174 -10.66 -21.73 2.10
N ALA A 175 -10.06 -20.63 2.50
CA ALA A 175 -10.54 -19.30 2.14
C ALA A 175 -10.33 -19.03 0.67
N THR A 176 -11.28 -18.35 0.03
CA THR A 176 -11.14 -17.81 -1.32
C THR A 176 -11.09 -16.30 -1.26
N PHE A 177 -10.22 -15.69 -2.06
CA PHE A 177 -10.01 -14.25 -2.07
C PHE A 177 -10.56 -13.65 -3.37
N PRO A 178 -11.84 -13.18 -3.36
CA PRO A 178 -12.38 -12.43 -4.48
C PRO A 178 -11.72 -11.05 -4.63
N ALA A 179 -11.96 -10.38 -5.74
CA ALA A 179 -11.55 -9.01 -5.91
C ALA A 179 -11.99 -8.14 -4.73
N ARG A 180 -11.12 -7.24 -4.29
CA ARG A 180 -11.36 -6.34 -3.15
C ARG A 180 -11.51 -7.04 -1.80
N SER A 181 -10.96 -8.23 -1.64
CA SER A 181 -10.95 -8.94 -0.35
C SER A 181 -9.72 -8.64 0.51
N ALA A 182 -8.85 -7.76 0.05
CA ALA A 182 -7.69 -7.30 0.82
C ALA A 182 -7.32 -5.87 0.47
N ILE A 183 -6.57 -5.23 1.38
CA ILE A 183 -6.00 -3.90 1.22
C ILE A 183 -4.50 -3.97 1.52
N CYS A 184 -3.69 -3.28 0.73
CA CYS A 184 -2.25 -3.16 0.93
C CYS A 184 -1.86 -1.70 1.14
N PHE A 185 -0.88 -1.49 2.00
CA PHE A 185 -0.20 -0.22 2.21
C PHE A 185 1.30 -0.47 2.00
N GLU A 186 1.81 -0.03 0.87
CA GLU A 186 3.16 -0.34 0.43
C GLU A 186 4.01 0.92 0.51
N ALA A 187 4.76 1.04 1.60
CA ALA A 187 5.65 2.18 1.81
C ALA A 187 6.82 2.12 0.82
N GLN A 188 7.10 3.24 0.13
CA GLN A 188 8.09 3.29 -0.93
C GLN A 188 8.52 4.71 -1.28
N CYS A 189 9.62 4.86 -2.02
CA CYS A 189 9.90 6.04 -2.82
C CYS A 189 9.06 6.02 -4.12
N PHE A 190 8.93 7.17 -4.78
CA PHE A 190 8.20 7.32 -6.04
C PHE A 190 8.93 8.28 -6.98
#